data_460169fbc5be7a774363f5be2512a9ba
#
_entry.id   460169fbc5be7a774363f5be2512a9ba
#
_cell.length_a   1.000
_cell.length_b   1.000
_cell.length_c   1.000
_cell.angle_alpha   90.00
_cell.angle_beta   90.00
_cell.angle_gamma   90.00
#
_symmetry.space_group_name_H-M   'P 1'
#
loop_
_entity.id
_entity.type
_entity.pdbx_description
1 polymer ?
#
loop_
_entity_poly.entity_id
_entity_poly.type
_entity_poly.pdbx_seq_one_letter_code
_entity_poly.pdbx_strand_id
1 'polypeptide(L)'
;MARIFALPDVGEGLTEAEILRWHVAPGERVALNQVIVEIETAKAAVELPSPFAGVVSELLAEPGTTVAVGTPIITIDTGDAELSPAAAGTIGEEGPGGRITTLVGYGPRTASATRRPRKTTPAAAAAAPGGAEGSVPLAKPPVRKLAKELGINLHTVAGSGTGGVITREDVRRAAEHLGNGTAVAVPSPGIPSPGIPSPGVTSPGGQRREPVRGVRKATAAAVVSSAFTAPHVTMFLTVDVTPMMQLRARLAAQPQFRDVKLTPLAFVARAMCLAVHRTPEVNASWDSATGEIVYFDYVHLGIAAATPRGLVVPKIRNAEQMPLRELAVALEQLTTSAREGRNTPADMLGGTISITNIGVFGIDTGTPIINPGESAILALGTIRDMPWVVDGAVVSRKICQLALSVDHRVVDGAQGSQFLSDVGALLTEPALALAF
;
A
#
# COMPACT_ATOMS: atom_id res chain seq x y z
N MET A 1 -4.61 3.13 -48.23
CA MET A 1 -3.47 2.51 -47.48
C MET A 1 -3.99 1.95 -46.16
N ALA A 2 -3.67 0.71 -45.86
CA ALA A 2 -4.07 0.09 -44.57
C ALA A 2 -3.26 0.69 -43.41
N ARG A 3 -3.94 1.22 -42.39
CA ARG A 3 -3.35 1.73 -41.14
C ARG A 3 -3.72 0.85 -40.01
N ILE A 4 -2.74 0.55 -39.18
CA ILE A 4 -2.91 -0.29 -38.00
C ILE A 4 -3.12 0.62 -36.78
N PHE A 5 -4.16 0.37 -36.00
CA PHE A 5 -4.36 1.00 -34.70
C PHE A 5 -4.03 0.02 -33.58
N ALA A 6 -3.10 0.42 -32.75
CA ALA A 6 -2.68 -0.33 -31.59
C ALA A 6 -3.42 0.17 -30.34
N LEU A 7 -3.60 -0.69 -29.35
CA LEU A 7 -4.20 -0.35 -28.06
C LEU A 7 -3.40 0.80 -27.40
N PRO A 8 -3.99 2.00 -27.26
CA PRO A 8 -3.28 3.13 -26.67
C PRO A 8 -3.19 2.97 -25.13
N ASP A 9 -2.20 3.63 -24.52
CA ASP A 9 -2.22 3.86 -23.08
C ASP A 9 -3.32 4.91 -22.76
N VAL A 10 -4.44 4.44 -22.22
CA VAL A 10 -5.59 5.30 -21.88
C VAL A 10 -5.42 6.06 -20.57
N GLY A 11 -4.23 6.08 -20.02
CA GLY A 11 -3.82 6.82 -18.81
C GLY A 11 -3.44 5.93 -17.64
N GLU A 12 -2.56 6.45 -16.76
CA GLU A 12 -2.13 5.83 -15.50
C GLU A 12 -1.23 4.58 -15.61
N GLY A 13 -0.52 4.37 -16.74
CA GLY A 13 0.51 3.32 -16.83
C GLY A 13 -0.04 1.89 -16.86
N LEU A 14 -1.21 1.69 -17.46
CA LEU A 14 -1.78 0.38 -17.69
C LEU A 14 -0.89 -0.44 -18.63
N THR A 15 -0.69 -1.73 -18.30
CA THR A 15 0.12 -2.64 -19.11
C THR A 15 -0.72 -3.45 -20.09
N GLU A 16 -2.03 -3.65 -19.80
CA GLU A 16 -2.96 -4.48 -20.59
C GLU A 16 -4.41 -4.05 -20.35
N ALA A 17 -5.31 -4.40 -21.28
CA ALA A 17 -6.78 -4.24 -21.15
C ALA A 17 -7.51 -5.37 -21.87
N GLU A 18 -8.71 -5.73 -21.41
CA GLU A 18 -9.57 -6.72 -22.03
C GLU A 18 -10.52 -6.07 -23.03
N ILE A 19 -10.69 -6.64 -24.21
CA ILE A 19 -11.65 -6.19 -25.20
C ILE A 19 -13.05 -6.71 -24.83
N LEU A 20 -13.96 -5.83 -24.38
CA LEU A 20 -15.31 -6.21 -24.03
C LEU A 20 -16.18 -6.40 -25.28
N ARG A 21 -16.19 -5.42 -26.16
CA ARG A 21 -17.06 -5.42 -27.34
C ARG A 21 -16.53 -4.52 -28.44
N TRP A 22 -16.65 -5.01 -29.69
CA TRP A 22 -16.49 -4.20 -30.88
C TRP A 22 -17.81 -3.54 -31.27
N HIS A 23 -17.75 -2.24 -31.60
CA HIS A 23 -18.87 -1.46 -32.12
C HIS A 23 -18.88 -1.39 -33.64
N VAL A 24 -17.89 -2.01 -34.30
CA VAL A 24 -17.70 -2.03 -35.75
C VAL A 24 -17.37 -3.45 -36.21
N ALA A 25 -17.70 -3.74 -37.47
CA ALA A 25 -17.42 -5.03 -38.12
C ALA A 25 -16.45 -4.87 -39.31
N PRO A 26 -15.73 -5.92 -39.71
CA PRO A 26 -14.93 -5.94 -40.93
C PRO A 26 -15.80 -5.53 -42.16
N GLY A 27 -15.30 -4.61 -42.99
CA GLY A 27 -16.02 -4.03 -44.11
C GLY A 27 -16.84 -2.80 -43.78
N GLU A 28 -17.03 -2.44 -42.54
CA GLU A 28 -17.78 -1.25 -42.12
C GLU A 28 -16.96 0.04 -42.26
N ARG A 29 -17.62 1.12 -42.62
CA ARG A 29 -16.99 2.44 -42.71
C ARG A 29 -17.02 3.14 -41.38
N VAL A 30 -15.87 3.64 -40.95
CA VAL A 30 -15.70 4.38 -39.69
C VAL A 30 -15.29 5.81 -39.94
N ALA A 31 -15.84 6.74 -39.16
CA ALA A 31 -15.46 8.14 -39.17
C ALA A 31 -14.34 8.42 -38.16
N LEU A 32 -13.63 9.52 -38.34
CA LEU A 32 -12.66 10.00 -37.35
C LEU A 32 -13.36 10.26 -36.00
N ASN A 33 -12.81 9.78 -34.89
CA ASN A 33 -13.35 9.89 -33.53
C ASN A 33 -14.67 9.11 -33.30
N GLN A 34 -15.08 8.22 -34.21
CA GLN A 34 -16.18 7.28 -33.95
C GLN A 34 -15.72 6.20 -32.95
N VAL A 35 -16.54 5.90 -31.96
CA VAL A 35 -16.28 4.80 -31.02
C VAL A 35 -16.25 3.49 -31.77
N ILE A 36 -15.16 2.71 -31.65
CA ILE A 36 -14.94 1.46 -32.37
C ILE A 36 -14.86 0.25 -31.46
N VAL A 37 -14.40 0.41 -30.23
CA VAL A 37 -14.24 -0.69 -29.29
C VAL A 37 -14.44 -0.20 -27.85
N GLU A 38 -15.03 -1.03 -27.03
CA GLU A 38 -15.13 -0.90 -25.57
C GLU A 38 -14.15 -1.88 -24.94
N ILE A 39 -13.29 -1.36 -24.09
CA ILE A 39 -12.25 -2.12 -23.37
C ILE A 39 -12.48 -2.03 -21.87
N GLU A 40 -12.16 -3.08 -21.13
CA GLU A 40 -12.12 -3.09 -19.67
C GLU A 40 -10.67 -2.96 -19.21
N THR A 41 -10.45 -1.95 -18.40
CA THR A 41 -9.17 -1.75 -17.70
C THR A 41 -9.33 -2.18 -16.25
N ALA A 42 -8.26 -2.32 -15.50
CA ALA A 42 -8.31 -2.65 -14.07
C ALA A 42 -9.17 -1.69 -13.22
N LYS A 43 -9.63 -0.54 -13.78
CA LYS A 43 -10.38 0.49 -13.04
C LYS A 43 -11.78 0.78 -13.60
N ALA A 44 -11.97 0.68 -14.91
CA ALA A 44 -13.25 1.01 -15.56
C ALA A 44 -13.31 0.48 -17.00
N ALA A 45 -14.53 0.34 -17.52
CA ALA A 45 -14.77 0.19 -18.95
C ALA A 45 -14.58 1.55 -19.66
N VAL A 46 -13.84 1.55 -20.77
CA VAL A 46 -13.47 2.76 -21.54
C VAL A 46 -13.78 2.52 -23.00
N GLU A 47 -14.45 3.50 -23.64
CA GLU A 47 -14.70 3.49 -25.09
C GLU A 47 -13.52 4.15 -25.83
N LEU A 48 -12.99 3.43 -26.85
CA LEU A 48 -11.91 3.95 -27.69
C LEU A 48 -12.44 4.46 -29.03
N PRO A 49 -12.16 5.71 -29.39
CA PRO A 49 -12.51 6.26 -30.69
C PRO A 49 -11.47 5.89 -31.75
N SER A 50 -11.92 5.79 -33.01
CA SER A 50 -11.04 5.57 -34.17
C SER A 50 -10.17 6.82 -34.44
N PRO A 51 -8.84 6.68 -34.53
CA PRO A 51 -7.95 7.76 -34.89
C PRO A 51 -7.90 8.00 -36.41
N PHE A 52 -8.60 7.18 -37.19
CA PHE A 52 -8.63 7.25 -38.66
C PHE A 52 -10.05 7.14 -39.20
N ALA A 53 -10.36 7.86 -40.27
CA ALA A 53 -11.55 7.60 -41.06
C ALA A 53 -11.20 6.62 -42.19
N GLY A 54 -12.03 5.63 -42.46
CA GLY A 54 -11.77 4.61 -43.47
C GLY A 54 -12.75 3.43 -43.42
N VAL A 55 -12.33 2.32 -43.98
CA VAL A 55 -13.08 1.05 -43.93
C VAL A 55 -12.31 0.06 -43.08
N VAL A 56 -12.96 -0.59 -42.13
CA VAL A 56 -12.36 -1.64 -41.27
C VAL A 56 -11.95 -2.81 -42.16
N SER A 57 -10.65 -3.10 -42.23
CA SER A 57 -10.15 -4.25 -42.98
C SER A 57 -10.22 -5.53 -42.18
N GLU A 58 -9.75 -5.49 -40.95
CA GLU A 58 -9.65 -6.68 -40.10
C GLU A 58 -9.64 -6.28 -38.62
N LEU A 59 -10.27 -7.10 -37.76
CA LEU A 59 -10.16 -7.04 -36.31
C LEU A 59 -9.08 -8.05 -35.90
N LEU A 60 -8.01 -7.58 -35.26
CA LEU A 60 -6.85 -8.39 -34.89
C LEU A 60 -6.95 -9.02 -33.48
N ALA A 61 -7.99 -8.65 -32.71
CA ALA A 61 -8.25 -9.19 -31.39
C ALA A 61 -9.74 -9.50 -31.22
N GLU A 62 -10.05 -10.62 -30.61
CA GLU A 62 -11.43 -11.08 -30.36
C GLU A 62 -11.98 -10.48 -29.05
N PRO A 63 -13.33 -10.30 -28.93
CA PRO A 63 -13.95 -9.98 -27.65
C PRO A 63 -13.63 -11.01 -26.56
N GLY A 64 -13.39 -10.56 -25.32
CA GLY A 64 -12.96 -11.38 -24.20
C GLY A 64 -11.46 -11.69 -24.16
N THR A 65 -10.65 -11.05 -25.05
CA THR A 65 -9.21 -11.26 -25.08
C THR A 65 -8.48 -10.11 -24.36
N THR A 66 -7.57 -10.43 -23.45
CA THR A 66 -6.68 -9.45 -22.82
C THR A 66 -5.52 -9.14 -23.76
N VAL A 67 -5.29 -7.86 -24.04
CA VAL A 67 -4.31 -7.34 -25.00
C VAL A 67 -3.38 -6.35 -24.31
N ALA A 68 -2.05 -6.51 -24.51
CA ALA A 68 -1.07 -5.57 -23.97
C ALA A 68 -1.12 -4.21 -24.69
N VAL A 69 -0.86 -3.12 -23.95
CA VAL A 69 -0.74 -1.76 -24.52
C VAL A 69 0.34 -1.75 -25.61
N GLY A 70 0.01 -1.10 -26.73
CA GLY A 70 0.89 -1.07 -27.93
C GLY A 70 0.70 -2.24 -28.90
N THR A 71 -0.13 -3.24 -28.57
CA THR A 71 -0.45 -4.34 -29.48
C THR A 71 -1.47 -3.89 -30.52
N PRO A 72 -1.28 -4.24 -31.83
CA PRO A 72 -2.27 -3.99 -32.87
C PRO A 72 -3.62 -4.67 -32.58
N ILE A 73 -4.73 -3.91 -32.65
CA ILE A 73 -6.07 -4.42 -32.38
C ILE A 73 -7.02 -4.35 -33.59
N ILE A 74 -6.79 -3.40 -34.52
CA ILE A 74 -7.65 -3.25 -35.70
C ILE A 74 -6.83 -2.65 -36.86
N THR A 75 -7.19 -3.05 -38.09
CA THR A 75 -6.63 -2.48 -39.32
C THR A 75 -7.75 -1.74 -40.07
N ILE A 76 -7.49 -0.47 -40.45
CA ILE A 76 -8.41 0.40 -41.16
C ILE A 76 -7.77 0.84 -42.49
N ASP A 77 -8.46 0.60 -43.61
CA ASP A 77 -8.02 1.10 -44.91
C ASP A 77 -8.57 2.52 -45.14
N THR A 78 -7.67 3.48 -45.14
CA THR A 78 -8.02 4.90 -45.28
C THR A 78 -8.23 5.34 -46.71
N GLY A 79 -8.05 4.48 -47.75
CA GLY A 79 -8.17 4.84 -49.17
C GLY A 79 -7.31 6.06 -49.57
N ASP A 80 -7.10 6.28 -50.85
CA ASP A 80 -6.42 7.52 -51.34
C ASP A 80 -7.39 8.72 -51.38
N ALA A 81 -7.85 9.16 -50.21
CA ALA A 81 -8.57 10.42 -50.07
C ALA A 81 -7.67 11.38 -49.25
N GLU A 82 -6.89 12.20 -49.95
CA GLU A 82 -6.37 13.46 -49.43
C GLU A 82 -7.55 14.30 -48.93
N LEU A 83 -7.81 14.29 -47.64
CA LEU A 83 -8.57 15.34 -46.99
C LEU A 83 -7.58 16.15 -46.17
N SER A 84 -7.37 17.40 -46.63
CA SER A 84 -6.65 18.46 -45.90
C SER A 84 -6.98 18.43 -44.42
N PRO A 85 -6.02 18.65 -43.54
CA PRO A 85 -6.28 18.72 -42.10
C PRO A 85 -7.02 20.03 -41.80
N ALA A 86 -8.33 19.93 -41.63
CA ALA A 86 -9.09 20.99 -40.97
C ALA A 86 -8.89 20.79 -39.45
N ALA A 87 -8.05 21.66 -38.90
CA ALA A 87 -7.96 22.08 -37.50
C ALA A 87 -8.27 20.99 -36.44
N ALA A 88 -7.36 20.06 -36.27
CA ALA A 88 -7.22 19.35 -34.98
C ALA A 88 -6.44 20.29 -34.06
N GLY A 89 -7.11 20.89 -33.07
CA GLY A 89 -6.46 21.64 -32.01
C GLY A 89 -5.51 20.71 -31.27
N THR A 90 -4.24 21.00 -31.33
CA THR A 90 -3.19 20.23 -30.66
C THR A 90 -3.32 20.46 -29.16
N ILE A 91 -3.28 19.39 -28.37
CA ILE A 91 -3.26 19.46 -26.88
C ILE A 91 -2.03 20.31 -26.51
N GLY A 92 -2.27 21.47 -25.82
CA GLY A 92 -1.21 22.38 -25.40
C GLY A 92 -1.23 23.75 -26.10
N GLU A 93 -2.15 24.04 -27.07
CA GLU A 93 -2.30 25.37 -27.64
C GLU A 93 -3.18 26.29 -26.81
N GLU A 94 -2.78 27.59 -26.77
CA GLU A 94 -3.56 28.66 -26.14
C GLU A 94 -4.78 29.01 -26.97
N GLY A 95 -5.99 28.74 -26.43
CA GLY A 95 -7.24 29.20 -27.03
C GLY A 95 -7.55 30.68 -26.72
N PRO A 96 -8.63 31.26 -27.35
CA PRO A 96 -9.03 32.64 -27.11
C PRO A 96 -9.26 32.91 -25.62
N GLY A 97 -8.43 33.75 -25.01
CA GLY A 97 -8.51 34.13 -23.60
C GLY A 97 -7.39 33.57 -22.71
N GLY A 98 -6.30 33.03 -23.29
CA GLY A 98 -5.08 32.62 -22.55
C GLY A 98 -5.25 31.37 -21.69
N ARG A 99 -6.06 30.39 -22.13
CA ARG A 99 -6.24 29.10 -21.48
C ARG A 99 -5.75 27.97 -22.36
N ILE A 100 -5.02 27.04 -21.76
CA ILE A 100 -4.51 25.84 -22.44
C ILE A 100 -5.62 24.78 -22.52
N THR A 101 -5.88 24.24 -23.69
CA THR A 101 -6.83 23.14 -23.91
C THR A 101 -6.29 21.83 -23.37
N THR A 102 -7.08 21.17 -22.52
CA THR A 102 -6.83 19.82 -22.00
C THR A 102 -7.98 18.90 -22.40
N LEU A 103 -7.77 17.57 -22.34
CA LEU A 103 -8.77 16.56 -22.75
C LEU A 103 -10.10 16.65 -21.99
N VAL A 104 -10.13 17.26 -20.80
CA VAL A 104 -11.34 17.46 -19.98
C VAL A 104 -11.31 18.88 -19.40
N GLY A 105 -11.83 19.87 -20.14
CA GLY A 105 -11.96 21.25 -19.69
C GLY A 105 -10.76 22.15 -19.98
N TYR A 106 -10.71 23.34 -19.37
CA TYR A 106 -9.65 24.34 -19.59
C TYR A 106 -8.71 24.39 -18.39
N GLY A 107 -7.38 24.35 -18.66
CA GLY A 107 -6.32 24.50 -17.66
C GLY A 107 -6.21 25.94 -17.09
N PRO A 108 -5.34 26.16 -16.07
CA PRO A 108 -5.12 27.48 -15.47
C PRO A 108 -4.52 28.48 -16.47
N ARG A 109 -4.80 29.77 -16.26
CA ARG A 109 -4.23 30.85 -17.07
C ARG A 109 -2.73 30.94 -16.87
N THR A 110 -1.97 31.11 -17.94
CA THR A 110 -0.54 31.44 -17.89
C THR A 110 -0.35 32.82 -17.29
N ALA A 111 0.08 32.87 -16.03
CA ALA A 111 0.54 34.12 -15.41
C ALA A 111 2.02 34.30 -15.77
N SER A 112 2.37 35.41 -16.42
CA SER A 112 3.77 35.76 -16.64
C SER A 112 4.46 36.05 -15.32
N ALA A 113 5.35 35.15 -14.90
CA ALA A 113 6.16 35.32 -13.70
C ALA A 113 7.28 36.31 -14.00
N THR A 114 7.08 37.59 -13.65
CA THR A 114 8.15 38.59 -13.61
C THR A 114 9.09 38.23 -12.46
N ARG A 115 10.27 37.72 -12.80
CA ARG A 115 11.31 37.33 -11.84
C ARG A 115 11.83 38.58 -11.11
N ARG A 116 11.60 38.66 -9.81
CA ARG A 116 12.13 39.70 -8.92
C ARG A 116 13.65 39.65 -8.94
N PRO A 117 14.38 40.77 -9.15
CA PRO A 117 15.86 40.75 -9.17
C PRO A 117 16.41 40.38 -7.80
N ARG A 118 17.39 39.49 -7.82
CA ARG A 118 18.11 39.02 -6.64
C ARG A 118 19.05 40.09 -6.17
N LYS A 119 18.96 40.53 -4.91
CA LYS A 119 19.83 41.47 -4.25
C LYS A 119 21.24 40.85 -4.14
N THR A 120 22.20 41.42 -4.81
CA THR A 120 23.62 41.06 -4.75
C THR A 120 24.25 41.63 -3.43
N THR A 121 24.87 40.77 -2.67
CA THR A 121 25.75 41.17 -1.57
C THR A 121 27.22 40.98 -1.99
N PRO A 122 28.15 41.89 -1.64
CA PRO A 122 29.46 41.94 -2.28
C PRO A 122 30.43 40.87 -1.78
N ALA A 123 31.35 40.53 -2.64
CA ALA A 123 32.48 39.65 -2.44
C ALA A 123 33.46 40.16 -1.38
N ALA A 124 33.96 39.27 -0.54
CA ALA A 124 35.23 39.45 0.16
C ALA A 124 36.16 38.29 -0.19
N ALA A 125 37.40 38.67 -0.43
CA ALA A 125 38.43 37.90 -1.10
C ALA A 125 39.20 36.92 -0.21
N ALA A 126 39.77 35.91 -0.89
CA ALA A 126 41.02 35.20 -0.73
C ALA A 126 41.35 34.45 0.57
N ALA A 127 41.54 33.15 0.44
CA ALA A 127 42.80 32.42 0.62
C ALA A 127 42.63 30.92 0.34
N ALA A 128 43.52 30.36 -0.48
CA ALA A 128 43.75 28.92 -0.70
C ALA A 128 44.81 28.45 0.33
N PRO A 129 45.24 27.14 0.40
CA PRO A 129 44.74 25.90 -0.22
C PRO A 129 44.65 24.73 0.77
N GLY A 130 44.01 23.63 0.36
CA GLY A 130 44.25 22.32 0.95
C GLY A 130 43.05 21.41 1.05
N GLY A 131 43.09 20.25 0.36
CA GLY A 131 42.22 19.11 0.65
C GLY A 131 41.21 18.77 -0.43
N ALA A 132 41.57 17.86 -1.32
CA ALA A 132 40.68 17.22 -2.30
C ALA A 132 39.75 16.24 -1.61
N GLU A 133 38.44 16.60 -1.49
CA GLU A 133 37.34 15.64 -1.31
C GLU A 133 36.06 16.26 -1.88
N GLY A 134 35.49 15.57 -2.91
CA GLY A 134 34.15 15.91 -3.40
C GLY A 134 34.01 16.40 -4.84
N SER A 135 34.85 15.93 -5.79
CA SER A 135 34.57 16.20 -7.20
C SER A 135 33.44 15.32 -7.70
N VAL A 136 32.38 15.93 -8.21
CA VAL A 136 31.27 15.23 -8.84
C VAL A 136 31.82 14.43 -10.03
N PRO A 137 31.60 13.09 -10.13
CA PRO A 137 32.13 12.28 -11.23
C PRO A 137 31.66 12.81 -12.59
N LEU A 138 32.62 13.08 -13.49
CA LEU A 138 32.35 13.56 -14.83
C LEU A 138 31.88 12.40 -15.70
N ALA A 139 30.56 12.16 -15.77
CA ALA A 139 29.97 11.11 -16.58
C ALA A 139 28.72 11.64 -17.32
N LYS A 140 28.59 11.29 -18.60
CA LYS A 140 27.41 11.61 -19.43
C LYS A 140 26.17 10.88 -18.92
N PRO A 141 24.92 11.40 -19.09
CA PRO A 141 23.69 10.79 -18.59
C PRO A 141 23.51 9.30 -18.92
N PRO A 142 23.83 8.80 -20.14
CA PRO A 142 23.73 7.36 -20.42
C PRO A 142 24.72 6.49 -19.66
N VAL A 143 25.87 7.04 -19.24
CA VAL A 143 26.90 6.32 -18.45
C VAL A 143 26.46 6.23 -16.98
N ARG A 144 25.84 7.28 -16.45
CA ARG A 144 25.26 7.27 -15.10
C ARG A 144 24.11 6.26 -14.99
N LYS A 145 23.30 6.13 -16.04
CA LYS A 145 22.22 5.12 -16.08
C LYS A 145 22.80 3.71 -16.07
N LEU A 146 23.80 3.42 -16.90
CA LEU A 146 24.47 2.12 -16.96
C LEU A 146 25.17 1.76 -15.63
N ALA A 147 25.81 2.72 -14.98
CA ALA A 147 26.45 2.50 -13.68
C ALA A 147 25.40 2.16 -12.60
N LYS A 148 24.23 2.82 -12.63
CA LYS A 148 23.11 2.52 -11.73
C LYS A 148 22.53 1.12 -11.99
N GLU A 149 22.38 0.72 -13.24
CA GLU A 149 21.89 -0.62 -13.62
C GLU A 149 22.84 -1.74 -13.20
N LEU A 150 24.17 -1.49 -13.24
CA LEU A 150 25.21 -2.44 -12.86
C LEU A 150 25.65 -2.33 -11.38
N GLY A 151 25.04 -1.43 -10.60
CA GLY A 151 25.37 -1.24 -9.18
C GLY A 151 26.77 -0.66 -8.93
N ILE A 152 27.35 0.05 -9.91
CA ILE A 152 28.72 0.60 -9.84
C ILE A 152 28.71 2.03 -9.28
N ASN A 153 29.52 2.27 -8.25
CA ASN A 153 29.72 3.60 -7.70
C ASN A 153 30.70 4.41 -8.56
N LEU A 154 30.22 5.46 -9.25
CA LEU A 154 31.02 6.27 -10.15
C LEU A 154 32.17 7.04 -9.46
N HIS A 155 32.13 7.21 -8.15
CA HIS A 155 33.23 7.83 -7.37
C HIS A 155 34.46 6.93 -7.25
N THR A 156 34.30 5.62 -7.47
CA THR A 156 35.40 4.63 -7.40
C THR A 156 35.95 4.27 -8.78
N VAL A 157 35.38 4.80 -9.87
CA VAL A 157 35.76 4.48 -11.24
C VAL A 157 36.65 5.60 -11.80
N ALA A 158 37.88 5.27 -12.20
CA ALA A 158 38.75 6.19 -12.91
C ALA A 158 38.29 6.37 -14.36
N GLY A 159 37.97 7.60 -14.77
CA GLY A 159 37.54 7.92 -16.13
C GLY A 159 38.70 7.89 -17.14
N SER A 160 38.58 7.12 -18.23
CA SER A 160 39.56 7.04 -19.32
C SER A 160 39.35 8.06 -20.45
N GLY A 161 38.22 8.79 -20.42
CA GLY A 161 37.90 9.78 -21.46
C GLY A 161 38.67 11.10 -21.29
N THR A 162 38.68 11.90 -22.37
CA THR A 162 39.37 13.20 -22.41
C THR A 162 38.91 14.10 -21.26
N GLY A 163 39.86 14.58 -20.44
CA GLY A 163 39.54 15.37 -19.25
C GLY A 163 39.00 14.58 -18.06
N GLY A 164 39.30 13.27 -17.95
CA GLY A 164 38.88 12.43 -16.83
C GLY A 164 37.38 12.02 -16.85
N VAL A 165 36.73 12.12 -17.99
CA VAL A 165 35.32 11.72 -18.16
C VAL A 165 35.20 10.19 -18.13
N ILE A 166 34.29 9.68 -17.29
CA ILE A 166 34.01 8.23 -17.19
C ILE A 166 33.20 7.80 -18.42
N THR A 167 33.69 6.75 -19.10
CA THR A 167 33.08 6.16 -20.30
C THR A 167 32.23 4.93 -19.97
N ARG A 168 31.45 4.41 -20.95
CA ARG A 168 30.70 3.15 -20.77
C ARG A 168 31.62 1.94 -20.57
N GLU A 169 32.81 1.99 -21.19
CA GLU A 169 33.79 0.89 -21.07
C GLU A 169 34.44 0.88 -19.68
N ASP A 170 34.65 2.03 -19.05
CA ASP A 170 35.16 2.10 -17.69
C ASP A 170 34.18 1.50 -16.68
N VAL A 171 32.88 1.75 -16.87
CA VAL A 171 31.84 1.17 -16.01
C VAL A 171 31.74 -0.34 -16.21
N ARG A 172 31.82 -0.85 -17.44
CA ARG A 172 31.83 -2.30 -17.71
C ARG A 172 33.06 -3.00 -17.14
N ARG A 173 34.23 -2.41 -17.33
CA ARG A 173 35.49 -2.93 -16.75
C ARG A 173 35.45 -2.97 -15.23
N ALA A 174 34.86 -1.96 -14.59
CA ALA A 174 34.66 -1.95 -13.14
C ALA A 174 33.67 -3.06 -12.69
N ALA A 175 32.65 -3.37 -13.50
CA ALA A 175 31.72 -4.47 -13.24
C ALA A 175 32.40 -5.85 -13.35
N GLU A 176 33.27 -6.03 -14.34
CA GLU A 176 34.03 -7.27 -14.54
C GLU A 176 35.04 -7.55 -13.39
N HIS A 177 35.63 -6.49 -12.86
CA HIS A 177 36.53 -6.60 -11.70
C HIS A 177 35.80 -6.94 -10.39
N LEU A 178 34.53 -6.59 -10.24
CA LEU A 178 33.69 -7.01 -9.12
C LEU A 178 33.22 -8.46 -9.23
N GLY A 179 33.15 -9.01 -10.43
CA GLY A 179 32.78 -10.43 -10.69
C GLY A 179 33.95 -11.44 -10.53
N ASN A 180 35.20 -10.98 -10.51
CA ASN A 180 36.38 -11.84 -10.47
C ASN A 180 37.23 -11.69 -9.17
N GLY A 181 36.59 -11.34 -8.06
CA GLY A 181 37.24 -11.32 -6.74
C GLY A 181 37.51 -12.75 -6.23
N THR A 182 38.66 -13.30 -6.62
CA THR A 182 39.20 -14.53 -6.07
C THR A 182 39.41 -14.41 -4.57
N ALA A 183 38.75 -15.27 -3.82
CA ALA A 183 38.93 -15.44 -2.39
C ALA A 183 40.40 -15.81 -2.08
N VAL A 184 41.12 -14.94 -1.39
CA VAL A 184 42.39 -15.30 -0.75
C VAL A 184 42.06 -16.09 0.50
N ALA A 185 42.37 -17.39 0.44
CA ALA A 185 42.30 -18.31 1.57
C ALA A 185 43.38 -17.95 2.60
N VAL A 186 42.98 -17.74 3.85
CA VAL A 186 43.87 -17.74 5.02
C VAL A 186 43.53 -18.98 5.86
N PRO A 187 44.48 -19.77 6.33
CA PRO A 187 44.27 -21.12 6.84
C PRO A 187 43.65 -21.12 8.23
N SER A 188 42.70 -22.04 8.41
CA SER A 188 42.20 -22.44 9.73
C SER A 188 43.24 -23.22 10.51
N PRO A 189 43.22 -23.14 11.84
CA PRO A 189 42.87 -24.36 12.57
C PRO A 189 41.97 -24.08 13.82
N GLY A 190 41.13 -25.04 14.15
CA GLY A 190 40.61 -25.13 15.52
C GLY A 190 39.12 -25.45 15.64
N ILE A 191 38.88 -26.59 16.12
CA ILE A 191 37.69 -27.32 16.61
C ILE A 191 36.60 -26.44 17.24
N PRO A 192 35.29 -26.66 16.95
CA PRO A 192 34.20 -25.90 17.60
C PRO A 192 33.84 -26.50 18.94
N SER A 193 34.02 -25.71 19.99
CA SER A 193 33.35 -25.92 21.26
C SER A 193 31.93 -25.33 21.24
N PRO A 194 30.94 -25.91 21.95
CA PRO A 194 29.59 -25.38 22.02
C PRO A 194 29.57 -24.09 22.84
N GLY A 195 29.46 -22.97 22.16
CA GLY A 195 29.54 -21.63 22.73
C GLY A 195 28.24 -21.18 23.38
N ILE A 196 28.32 -20.81 24.60
CA ILE A 196 27.46 -19.92 25.38
C ILE A 196 27.17 -18.64 24.56
N PRO A 197 25.94 -18.07 24.55
CA PRO A 197 25.66 -16.85 23.83
C PRO A 197 26.46 -15.68 24.41
N SER A 198 27.43 -15.19 23.67
CA SER A 198 28.21 -14.00 24.03
C SER A 198 27.34 -12.74 23.96
N PRO A 199 27.42 -11.83 24.95
CA PRO A 199 26.82 -10.50 24.88
C PRO A 199 27.42 -9.72 23.69
N GLY A 200 26.59 -9.02 22.96
CA GLY A 200 26.93 -8.35 21.70
C GLY A 200 28.25 -7.60 21.69
N VAL A 201 29.10 -7.95 20.74
CA VAL A 201 30.39 -7.27 20.47
C VAL A 201 30.09 -5.85 19.96
N THR A 202 30.41 -4.86 20.78
CA THR A 202 30.46 -3.46 20.36
C THR A 202 31.68 -3.24 19.47
N SER A 203 31.44 -2.99 18.18
CA SER A 203 32.49 -2.58 17.25
C SER A 203 33.04 -1.18 17.63
N PRO A 204 34.32 -0.89 17.46
CA PRO A 204 34.87 0.45 17.62
C PRO A 204 34.21 1.40 16.60
N GLY A 205 33.39 2.32 17.08
CA GLY A 205 32.61 3.23 16.21
C GLY A 205 31.16 3.45 16.63
N GLY A 206 30.70 2.93 17.78
CA GLY A 206 29.36 3.20 18.32
C GLY A 206 28.22 2.44 17.61
N GLN A 207 28.52 1.49 16.71
CA GLN A 207 27.52 0.66 16.04
C GLN A 207 27.27 -0.65 16.82
N ARG A 208 26.00 -0.95 17.13
CA ARG A 208 25.57 -2.24 17.63
C ARG A 208 24.93 -3.04 16.47
N ARG A 209 25.46 -4.20 16.18
CA ARG A 209 24.92 -5.14 15.19
C ARG A 209 24.27 -6.31 15.90
N GLU A 210 23.02 -6.63 15.55
CA GLU A 210 22.26 -7.73 16.08
C GLU A 210 21.76 -8.64 14.94
N PRO A 211 22.05 -9.97 14.95
CA PRO A 211 21.59 -10.86 13.91
C PRO A 211 20.07 -11.07 14.02
N VAL A 212 19.35 -10.94 12.89
CA VAL A 212 17.91 -11.14 12.81
C VAL A 212 17.61 -12.64 12.77
N ARG A 213 17.03 -13.20 13.86
CA ARG A 213 16.75 -14.63 14.01
C ARG A 213 15.36 -14.86 14.63
N GLY A 214 14.86 -16.11 14.56
CA GLY A 214 13.63 -16.56 15.22
C GLY A 214 12.40 -15.73 14.85
N VAL A 215 11.61 -15.34 15.85
CA VAL A 215 10.36 -14.59 15.71
C VAL A 215 10.58 -13.28 14.93
N ARG A 216 11.66 -12.53 15.19
CA ARG A 216 11.95 -11.28 14.51
C ARG A 216 12.15 -11.48 12.98
N LYS A 217 12.81 -12.58 12.58
CA LYS A 217 13.00 -12.93 11.15
C LYS A 217 11.65 -13.27 10.50
N ALA A 218 10.83 -14.08 11.17
CA ALA A 218 9.51 -14.46 10.66
C ALA A 218 8.57 -13.24 10.56
N THR A 219 8.55 -12.38 11.58
CA THR A 219 7.75 -11.14 11.58
C THR A 219 8.19 -10.20 10.45
N ALA A 220 9.51 -10.02 10.26
CA ALA A 220 10.00 -9.17 9.18
C ALA A 220 9.57 -9.67 7.80
N ALA A 221 9.66 -10.98 7.56
CA ALA A 221 9.21 -11.60 6.32
C ALA A 221 7.68 -11.43 6.11
N ALA A 222 6.88 -11.67 7.15
CA ALA A 222 5.42 -11.53 7.11
C ALA A 222 4.99 -10.08 6.84
N VAL A 223 5.58 -9.10 7.54
CA VAL A 223 5.26 -7.67 7.36
C VAL A 223 5.66 -7.18 5.97
N VAL A 224 6.84 -7.56 5.48
CA VAL A 224 7.27 -7.19 4.12
C VAL A 224 6.35 -7.82 3.08
N SER A 225 6.03 -9.11 3.21
CA SER A 225 5.11 -9.77 2.30
C SER A 225 3.76 -9.05 2.25
N SER A 226 3.15 -8.79 3.41
CA SER A 226 1.85 -8.10 3.47
C SER A 226 1.91 -6.69 2.89
N ALA A 227 2.88 -5.87 3.31
CA ALA A 227 2.94 -4.46 2.93
C ALA A 227 3.17 -4.24 1.42
N PHE A 228 3.80 -5.20 0.73
CA PHE A 228 4.13 -5.09 -0.70
C PHE A 228 3.26 -5.95 -1.62
N THR A 229 2.39 -6.82 -1.06
CA THR A 229 1.47 -7.62 -1.88
C THR A 229 0.02 -7.18 -1.73
N ALA A 230 -0.39 -6.67 -0.57
CA ALA A 230 -1.72 -6.14 -0.32
C ALA A 230 -1.69 -4.60 -0.42
N PRO A 231 -2.40 -3.98 -1.37
CA PRO A 231 -2.55 -2.52 -1.41
C PRO A 231 -3.34 -2.05 -0.19
N HIS A 232 -2.64 -1.45 0.79
CA HIS A 232 -3.27 -0.99 2.02
C HIS A 232 -3.97 0.35 1.84
N VAL A 233 -5.22 0.42 2.30
CA VAL A 233 -5.94 1.68 2.54
C VAL A 233 -6.33 1.73 4.02
N THR A 234 -6.13 2.87 4.67
CA THR A 234 -6.48 3.04 6.08
C THR A 234 -7.53 4.14 6.24
N MET A 235 -8.62 3.80 6.92
CA MET A 235 -9.71 4.71 7.27
C MET A 235 -9.67 4.99 8.78
N PHE A 236 -10.01 6.23 9.17
CA PHE A 236 -9.97 6.67 10.56
C PHE A 236 -11.35 7.15 11.01
N LEU A 237 -11.73 6.81 12.24
CA LEU A 237 -12.97 7.25 12.84
C LEU A 237 -12.72 7.66 14.31
N THR A 238 -13.16 8.86 14.67
CA THR A 238 -13.18 9.32 16.07
C THR A 238 -14.54 9.03 16.69
N VAL A 239 -14.56 8.33 17.83
CA VAL A 239 -15.77 7.79 18.43
C VAL A 239 -15.89 8.24 19.90
N ASP A 240 -17.09 8.66 20.30
CA ASP A 240 -17.44 8.82 21.71
C ASP A 240 -17.80 7.47 22.32
N VAL A 241 -16.88 6.92 23.10
CA VAL A 241 -17.04 5.61 23.76
C VAL A 241 -17.52 5.74 25.21
N THR A 242 -18.01 6.91 25.62
CA THR A 242 -18.52 7.14 26.99
C THR A 242 -19.63 6.18 27.35
N PRO A 243 -20.66 5.92 26.49
CA PRO A 243 -21.73 4.98 26.81
C PRO A 243 -21.21 3.54 26.99
N MET A 244 -20.28 3.11 26.12
CA MET A 244 -19.63 1.81 26.25
C MET A 244 -18.85 1.68 27.57
N MET A 245 -18.11 2.73 27.98
CA MET A 245 -17.36 2.73 29.24
C MET A 245 -18.29 2.72 30.46
N GLN A 246 -19.42 3.41 30.39
CA GLN A 246 -20.45 3.35 31.42
C GLN A 246 -21.09 1.96 31.50
N LEU A 247 -21.42 1.35 30.37
CA LEU A 247 -21.94 -0.01 30.32
C LEU A 247 -20.93 -1.00 30.90
N ARG A 248 -19.66 -0.88 30.54
CA ARG A 248 -18.55 -1.69 31.09
C ARG A 248 -18.52 -1.60 32.62
N ALA A 249 -18.60 -0.39 33.20
CA ALA A 249 -18.58 -0.21 34.64
C ALA A 249 -19.79 -0.87 35.33
N ARG A 250 -20.99 -0.74 34.73
CA ARG A 250 -22.22 -1.39 35.22
C ARG A 250 -22.11 -2.93 35.17
N LEU A 251 -21.63 -3.48 34.06
CA LEU A 251 -21.46 -4.95 33.92
C LEU A 251 -20.37 -5.49 34.82
N ALA A 252 -19.25 -4.81 34.99
CA ALA A 252 -18.19 -5.24 35.91
C ALA A 252 -18.64 -5.33 37.37
N ALA A 253 -19.67 -4.57 37.78
CA ALA A 253 -20.27 -4.63 39.10
C ALA A 253 -21.25 -5.81 39.30
N GLN A 254 -21.67 -6.49 38.22
CA GLN A 254 -22.60 -7.61 38.27
C GLN A 254 -21.91 -8.89 38.77
N PRO A 255 -22.62 -9.76 39.56
CA PRO A 255 -22.05 -10.99 40.05
C PRO A 255 -21.40 -11.91 39.00
N GLN A 256 -22.01 -11.99 37.81
CA GLN A 256 -21.54 -12.84 36.72
C GLN A 256 -20.23 -12.37 36.06
N PHE A 257 -19.75 -11.14 36.37
CA PHE A 257 -18.50 -10.60 35.85
C PHE A 257 -17.41 -10.42 36.92
N ARG A 258 -17.61 -10.90 38.19
CA ARG A 258 -16.64 -10.70 39.26
C ARG A 258 -15.29 -11.34 39.00
N ASP A 259 -15.30 -12.47 38.30
CA ASP A 259 -14.14 -13.29 37.94
C ASP A 259 -13.60 -12.99 36.53
N VAL A 260 -14.11 -11.95 35.86
CA VAL A 260 -13.78 -11.61 34.47
C VAL A 260 -13.17 -10.24 34.38
N LYS A 261 -12.01 -10.14 33.74
CA LYS A 261 -11.38 -8.88 33.44
C LYS A 261 -12.03 -8.24 32.20
N LEU A 262 -13.15 -7.55 32.40
CA LEU A 262 -13.89 -6.89 31.33
C LEU A 262 -13.15 -5.62 30.87
N THR A 263 -12.44 -5.70 29.74
CA THR A 263 -11.66 -4.59 29.16
C THR A 263 -12.42 -3.91 28.01
N PRO A 264 -12.09 -2.65 27.65
CA PRO A 264 -12.65 -2.02 26.45
C PRO A 264 -12.43 -2.84 25.16
N LEU A 265 -11.30 -3.55 25.07
CA LEU A 265 -10.98 -4.42 23.93
C LEU A 265 -12.03 -5.51 23.71
N ALA A 266 -12.65 -6.04 24.78
CA ALA A 266 -13.72 -7.04 24.65
C ALA A 266 -14.97 -6.48 23.95
N PHE A 267 -15.30 -5.21 24.18
CA PHE A 267 -16.41 -4.54 23.50
C PHE A 267 -16.07 -4.28 22.02
N VAL A 268 -14.86 -3.83 21.73
CA VAL A 268 -14.40 -3.63 20.33
C VAL A 268 -14.41 -4.98 19.60
N ALA A 269 -13.88 -6.04 20.19
CA ALA A 269 -13.89 -7.38 19.61
C ALA A 269 -15.32 -7.87 19.33
N ARG A 270 -16.25 -7.68 20.28
CA ARG A 270 -17.65 -8.05 20.08
C ARG A 270 -18.31 -7.21 18.97
N ALA A 271 -18.06 -5.89 18.94
CA ALA A 271 -18.57 -5.01 17.92
C ALA A 271 -18.08 -5.42 16.52
N MET A 272 -16.79 -5.77 16.38
CA MET A 272 -16.24 -6.28 15.10
C MET A 272 -16.92 -7.58 14.68
N CYS A 273 -17.07 -8.55 15.57
CA CYS A 273 -17.74 -9.82 15.26
C CYS A 273 -19.19 -9.62 14.78
N LEU A 274 -19.90 -8.62 15.34
CA LEU A 274 -21.25 -8.28 14.90
C LEU A 274 -21.22 -7.58 13.52
N ALA A 275 -20.32 -6.62 13.32
CA ALA A 275 -20.22 -5.85 12.08
C ALA A 275 -19.79 -6.71 10.88
N VAL A 276 -19.01 -7.77 11.07
CA VAL A 276 -18.60 -8.72 10.03
C VAL A 276 -19.82 -9.34 9.30
N HIS A 277 -20.92 -9.60 10.00
CA HIS A 277 -22.11 -10.15 9.36
C HIS A 277 -22.72 -9.23 8.30
N ARG A 278 -22.53 -7.91 8.42
CA ARG A 278 -23.01 -6.91 7.46
C ARG A 278 -22.02 -6.56 6.38
N THR A 279 -20.74 -6.78 6.66
CA THR A 279 -19.62 -6.50 5.74
C THR A 279 -18.65 -7.68 5.77
N PRO A 280 -19.01 -8.82 5.13
CA PRO A 280 -18.20 -10.04 5.16
C PRO A 280 -16.84 -9.90 4.46
N GLU A 281 -16.67 -8.92 3.59
CA GLU A 281 -15.43 -8.65 2.86
C GLU A 281 -14.25 -8.39 3.80
N VAL A 282 -14.48 -7.78 4.95
CA VAL A 282 -13.42 -7.54 5.96
C VAL A 282 -12.96 -8.81 6.65
N ASN A 283 -13.69 -9.91 6.48
CA ASN A 283 -13.41 -11.24 7.04
C ASN A 283 -13.19 -12.25 5.90
N ALA A 284 -12.40 -11.87 4.92
CA ALA A 284 -12.08 -12.67 3.73
C ALA A 284 -10.56 -12.74 3.51
N SER A 285 -10.14 -13.48 2.50
CA SER A 285 -8.75 -13.60 2.10
C SER A 285 -8.63 -13.56 0.58
N TRP A 286 -7.59 -12.89 0.09
CA TRP A 286 -7.21 -12.93 -1.31
C TRP A 286 -6.34 -14.15 -1.57
N ASP A 287 -6.83 -15.13 -2.36
CA ASP A 287 -6.03 -16.26 -2.83
C ASP A 287 -5.44 -15.93 -4.21
N SER A 288 -4.15 -15.60 -4.25
CA SER A 288 -3.43 -15.30 -5.47
C SER A 288 -3.12 -16.54 -6.32
N ALA A 289 -3.22 -17.75 -5.77
CA ALA A 289 -2.94 -18.98 -6.51
C ALA A 289 -4.12 -19.38 -7.41
N THR A 290 -5.35 -19.16 -6.92
CA THR A 290 -6.58 -19.45 -7.67
C THR A 290 -7.20 -18.21 -8.30
N GLY A 291 -6.78 -16.98 -7.88
CA GLY A 291 -7.41 -15.74 -8.29
C GLY A 291 -8.80 -15.52 -7.67
N GLU A 292 -9.04 -16.03 -6.47
CA GLU A 292 -10.32 -16.01 -5.79
C GLU A 292 -10.29 -15.20 -4.49
N ILE A 293 -11.44 -14.65 -4.10
CA ILE A 293 -11.67 -14.12 -2.75
C ILE A 293 -12.38 -15.21 -1.94
N VAL A 294 -11.77 -15.63 -0.85
CA VAL A 294 -12.30 -16.64 0.06
C VAL A 294 -12.97 -15.95 1.24
N TYR A 295 -14.30 -16.04 1.33
CA TYR A 295 -15.09 -15.52 2.45
C TYR A 295 -15.19 -16.58 3.55
N PHE A 296 -15.07 -16.16 4.82
CA PHE A 296 -15.15 -17.07 5.97
C PHE A 296 -16.46 -16.86 6.72
N ASP A 297 -17.21 -17.95 6.94
CA ASP A 297 -18.46 -17.96 7.73
C ASP A 297 -18.21 -17.96 9.25
N TYR A 298 -16.95 -17.93 9.65
CA TYR A 298 -16.49 -17.88 11.04
C TYR A 298 -15.50 -16.73 11.23
N VAL A 299 -15.33 -16.23 12.46
CA VAL A 299 -14.35 -15.20 12.79
C VAL A 299 -13.26 -15.79 13.67
N HIS A 300 -12.06 -15.94 13.13
CA HIS A 300 -10.85 -16.25 13.90
C HIS A 300 -10.11 -14.95 14.16
N LEU A 301 -10.42 -14.34 15.32
CA LEU A 301 -10.00 -13.00 15.69
C LEU A 301 -8.54 -12.99 16.16
N GLY A 302 -7.65 -12.35 15.39
CA GLY A 302 -6.28 -12.09 15.77
C GLY A 302 -6.15 -10.96 16.80
N ILE A 303 -5.34 -11.16 17.83
CA ILE A 303 -5.05 -10.12 18.82
C ILE A 303 -3.54 -9.85 18.81
N ALA A 304 -3.13 -8.66 18.35
CA ALA A 304 -1.73 -8.26 18.36
C ALA A 304 -1.24 -8.07 19.81
N ALA A 305 -0.30 -8.87 20.22
CA ALA A 305 0.27 -8.87 21.57
C ALA A 305 1.78 -8.60 21.52
N ALA A 306 2.22 -7.55 22.21
CA ALA A 306 3.64 -7.29 22.43
C ALA A 306 4.18 -8.23 23.52
N THR A 307 5.25 -8.98 23.19
CA THR A 307 5.91 -9.90 24.12
C THR A 307 7.41 -9.61 24.19
N PRO A 308 8.12 -10.10 25.21
CA PRO A 308 9.59 -9.98 25.28
C PRO A 308 10.32 -10.60 24.06
N ARG A 309 9.69 -11.55 23.38
CA ARG A 309 10.24 -12.22 22.18
C ARG A 309 9.90 -11.51 20.87
N GLY A 310 9.06 -10.47 20.91
CA GLY A 310 8.56 -9.73 19.75
C GLY A 310 7.03 -9.70 19.69
N LEU A 311 6.51 -9.14 18.59
CA LEU A 311 5.08 -9.08 18.30
C LEU A 311 4.59 -10.47 17.86
N VAL A 312 3.53 -10.95 18.50
CA VAL A 312 2.80 -12.17 18.12
C VAL A 312 1.31 -11.85 17.95
N VAL A 313 0.62 -12.59 17.09
CA VAL A 313 -0.81 -12.39 16.84
C VAL A 313 -1.58 -13.71 16.99
N PRO A 314 -1.74 -14.19 18.22
CA PRO A 314 -2.55 -15.37 18.48
C PRO A 314 -4.02 -15.12 18.20
N LYS A 315 -4.80 -16.18 17.94
CA LYS A 315 -6.17 -16.14 17.45
C LYS A 315 -7.17 -16.68 18.49
N ILE A 316 -8.29 -15.98 18.63
CA ILE A 316 -9.51 -16.49 19.28
C ILE A 316 -10.37 -17.09 18.17
N ARG A 317 -10.58 -18.41 18.22
CA ARG A 317 -11.35 -19.12 17.20
C ARG A 317 -12.84 -18.98 17.46
N ASN A 318 -13.64 -18.83 16.37
CA ASN A 318 -15.10 -18.71 16.41
C ASN A 318 -15.56 -17.60 17.38
N ALA A 319 -14.86 -16.46 17.35
CA ALA A 319 -15.11 -15.33 18.25
C ALA A 319 -16.53 -14.74 18.08
N GLU A 320 -17.14 -14.91 16.90
CA GLU A 320 -18.50 -14.47 16.58
C GLU A 320 -19.57 -15.20 17.42
N GLN A 321 -19.31 -16.46 17.82
CA GLN A 321 -20.23 -17.26 18.64
C GLN A 321 -20.13 -16.95 20.14
N MET A 322 -19.06 -16.26 20.56
CA MET A 322 -18.83 -16.01 21.97
C MET A 322 -19.64 -14.82 22.48
N PRO A 323 -20.46 -14.98 23.52
CA PRO A 323 -21.00 -13.85 24.28
C PRO A 323 -19.87 -12.99 24.87
N LEU A 324 -20.18 -11.72 25.18
CA LEU A 324 -19.19 -10.74 25.68
C LEU A 324 -18.35 -11.29 26.85
N ARG A 325 -18.98 -12.02 27.80
CA ARG A 325 -18.29 -12.61 28.97
C ARG A 325 -17.24 -13.63 28.54
N GLU A 326 -17.61 -14.56 27.67
CA GLU A 326 -16.72 -15.62 27.17
C GLU A 326 -15.57 -15.02 26.36
N LEU A 327 -15.88 -14.04 25.51
CA LEU A 327 -14.88 -13.33 24.73
C LEU A 327 -13.88 -12.57 25.63
N ALA A 328 -14.34 -11.98 26.73
CA ALA A 328 -13.46 -11.32 27.71
C ALA A 328 -12.54 -12.32 28.41
N VAL A 329 -13.03 -13.52 28.77
CA VAL A 329 -12.23 -14.60 29.35
C VAL A 329 -11.20 -15.10 28.34
N ALA A 330 -11.60 -15.34 27.09
CA ALA A 330 -10.70 -15.77 26.02
C ALA A 330 -9.58 -14.76 25.76
N LEU A 331 -9.89 -13.45 25.75
CA LEU A 331 -8.91 -12.37 25.61
C LEU A 331 -7.91 -12.34 26.76
N GLU A 332 -8.35 -12.56 27.99
CA GLU A 332 -7.47 -12.62 29.15
C GLU A 332 -6.53 -13.82 29.07
N GLN A 333 -7.07 -15.03 28.80
CA GLN A 333 -6.29 -16.25 28.63
C GLN A 333 -5.25 -16.12 27.52
N LEU A 334 -5.66 -15.60 26.36
CA LEU A 334 -4.78 -15.36 25.21
C LEU A 334 -3.65 -14.40 25.58
N THR A 335 -3.97 -13.27 26.24
CA THR A 335 -2.99 -12.26 26.61
C THR A 335 -1.99 -12.80 27.64
N THR A 336 -2.46 -13.60 28.61
CA THR A 336 -1.62 -14.27 29.62
C THR A 336 -0.68 -15.26 28.95
N SER A 337 -1.21 -16.16 28.10
CA SER A 337 -0.41 -17.15 27.38
C SER A 337 0.64 -16.49 26.47
N ALA A 338 0.28 -15.37 25.82
CA ALA A 338 1.22 -14.62 24.99
C ALA A 338 2.38 -14.03 25.79
N ARG A 339 2.10 -13.41 26.93
CA ARG A 339 3.14 -12.85 27.83
C ARG A 339 4.07 -13.90 28.41
N GLU A 340 3.52 -15.06 28.78
CA GLU A 340 4.29 -16.20 29.29
C GLU A 340 5.00 -16.99 28.20
N GLY A 341 4.76 -16.65 26.93
CA GLY A 341 5.39 -17.30 25.78
C GLY A 341 4.92 -18.73 25.54
N ARG A 342 3.72 -19.10 26.02
CA ARG A 342 3.14 -20.44 25.89
C ARG A 342 2.38 -20.68 24.59
N ASN A 343 2.23 -19.65 23.73
CA ASN A 343 1.55 -19.78 22.46
C ASN A 343 2.33 -20.70 21.51
N THR A 344 1.63 -21.63 20.93
CA THR A 344 2.14 -22.53 19.89
C THR A 344 2.06 -21.87 18.50
N PRO A 345 2.82 -22.34 17.50
CA PRO A 345 2.63 -21.90 16.12
C PRO A 345 1.20 -22.08 15.60
N ALA A 346 0.49 -23.14 16.03
CA ALA A 346 -0.89 -23.40 15.64
C ALA A 346 -1.87 -22.31 16.14
N ASP A 347 -1.58 -21.69 17.29
CA ASP A 347 -2.42 -20.61 17.84
C ASP A 347 -2.32 -19.32 17.01
N MET A 348 -1.31 -19.18 16.16
CA MET A 348 -1.04 -18.01 15.33
C MET A 348 -1.50 -18.16 13.89
N LEU A 349 -1.93 -19.36 13.47
CA LEU A 349 -2.36 -19.64 12.11
C LEU A 349 -3.88 -19.53 11.92
N GLY A 350 -4.29 -19.28 10.68
CA GLY A 350 -5.71 -19.31 10.27
C GLY A 350 -6.55 -18.20 10.88
N GLY A 351 -5.99 -17.00 11.09
CA GLY A 351 -6.77 -15.81 11.42
C GLY A 351 -7.51 -15.27 10.22
N THR A 352 -8.63 -14.60 10.45
CA THR A 352 -9.47 -14.03 9.38
C THR A 352 -9.54 -12.50 9.43
N ILE A 353 -9.47 -11.92 10.63
CA ILE A 353 -9.40 -10.48 10.89
C ILE A 353 -8.67 -10.24 12.21
N SER A 354 -8.01 -9.10 12.37
CA SER A 354 -7.22 -8.82 13.58
C SER A 354 -7.54 -7.48 14.23
N ILE A 355 -7.19 -7.40 15.54
CA ILE A 355 -7.18 -6.16 16.32
C ILE A 355 -5.77 -5.91 16.84
N THR A 356 -5.30 -4.67 16.76
CA THR A 356 -4.12 -4.17 17.47
C THR A 356 -4.52 -3.06 18.44
N ASN A 357 -4.16 -3.20 19.72
CA ASN A 357 -4.44 -2.18 20.72
C ASN A 357 -3.17 -1.36 21.00
N ILE A 358 -3.05 -0.20 20.36
CA ILE A 358 -1.95 0.74 20.55
C ILE A 358 -2.23 1.77 21.64
N GLY A 359 -3.47 1.87 22.07
CA GLY A 359 -3.91 2.76 23.15
C GLY A 359 -3.26 2.44 24.50
N VAL A 360 -2.85 1.19 24.74
CA VAL A 360 -2.11 0.79 25.95
C VAL A 360 -0.74 1.47 26.06
N PHE A 361 -0.20 2.00 24.96
CA PHE A 361 1.05 2.76 24.91
C PHE A 361 0.82 4.28 24.91
N GLY A 362 -0.43 4.74 25.06
CA GLY A 362 -0.81 6.14 25.05
C GLY A 362 -0.86 6.76 23.62
N ILE A 363 -0.91 5.95 22.58
CA ILE A 363 -0.96 6.39 21.19
C ILE A 363 -2.42 6.53 20.74
N ASP A 364 -2.75 7.65 20.11
CA ASP A 364 -4.11 7.98 19.71
C ASP A 364 -4.57 7.19 18.49
N THR A 365 -3.70 7.02 17.48
CA THR A 365 -4.01 6.31 16.25
C THR A 365 -2.75 5.84 15.54
N GLY A 366 -2.89 4.97 14.56
CA GLY A 366 -1.81 4.47 13.71
C GLY A 366 -2.36 3.73 12.49
N THR A 367 -1.50 3.45 11.53
CA THR A 367 -1.84 2.67 10.32
C THR A 367 -1.29 1.25 10.47
N PRO A 368 -2.07 0.29 10.96
CA PRO A 368 -1.59 -1.07 11.14
C PRO A 368 -1.37 -1.77 9.79
N ILE A 369 -0.36 -2.62 9.72
CA ILE A 369 -0.13 -3.50 8.57
C ILE A 369 -0.96 -4.76 8.77
N ILE A 370 -1.68 -5.19 7.73
CA ILE A 370 -2.55 -6.37 7.74
C ILE A 370 -1.69 -7.63 7.90
N ASN A 371 -2.17 -8.62 8.65
CA ASN A 371 -1.48 -9.90 8.72
C ASN A 371 -1.63 -10.66 7.39
N PRO A 372 -0.61 -11.38 6.94
CA PRO A 372 -0.71 -12.19 5.73
C PRO A 372 -1.90 -13.15 5.77
N GLY A 373 -2.72 -13.16 4.71
CA GLY A 373 -3.91 -14.01 4.60
C GLY A 373 -5.18 -13.43 5.23
N GLU A 374 -5.13 -12.24 5.82
CA GLU A 374 -6.30 -11.48 6.31
C GLU A 374 -6.59 -10.31 5.36
N SER A 375 -7.84 -9.83 5.32
CA SER A 375 -8.23 -8.67 4.52
C SER A 375 -8.32 -7.38 5.31
N ALA A 376 -8.34 -7.45 6.65
CA ALA A 376 -8.46 -6.25 7.48
C ALA A 376 -7.82 -6.38 8.87
N ILE A 377 -7.39 -5.25 9.42
CA ILE A 377 -6.92 -5.09 10.80
C ILE A 377 -7.41 -3.77 11.39
N LEU A 378 -8.00 -3.82 12.58
CA LEU A 378 -8.45 -2.64 13.33
C LEU A 378 -7.43 -2.25 14.39
N ALA A 379 -6.98 -1.00 14.39
CA ALA A 379 -6.23 -0.40 15.49
C ALA A 379 -7.17 0.34 16.44
N LEU A 380 -7.06 -0.01 17.73
CA LEU A 380 -7.72 0.68 18.83
C LEU A 380 -6.72 1.67 19.45
N GLY A 381 -7.04 2.96 19.37
CA GLY A 381 -6.28 4.03 19.99
C GLY A 381 -6.55 4.16 21.49
N THR A 382 -5.87 5.13 22.12
CA THR A 382 -6.09 5.43 23.53
C THR A 382 -7.45 6.04 23.78
N ILE A 383 -8.07 5.69 24.92
CA ILE A 383 -9.33 6.29 25.38
C ILE A 383 -8.97 7.42 26.33
N ARG A 384 -9.33 8.66 25.95
CA ARG A 384 -9.04 9.88 26.73
C ARG A 384 -10.28 10.69 27.03
N ASP A 385 -10.25 11.48 28.10
CA ASP A 385 -11.22 12.56 28.32
C ASP A 385 -10.89 13.71 27.39
N MET A 386 -11.86 14.06 26.51
CA MET A 386 -11.75 15.15 25.55
C MET A 386 -13.02 16.00 25.54
N PRO A 387 -12.92 17.30 25.19
CA PRO A 387 -14.11 18.12 24.97
C PRO A 387 -14.89 17.59 23.77
N TRP A 388 -16.18 17.42 23.92
CA TRP A 388 -17.08 16.92 22.89
C TRP A 388 -18.40 17.66 22.93
N VAL A 389 -19.05 17.87 21.78
CA VAL A 389 -20.34 18.53 21.71
C VAL A 389 -21.46 17.51 21.88
N VAL A 390 -22.27 17.67 22.94
CA VAL A 390 -23.47 16.85 23.19
C VAL A 390 -24.63 17.82 23.44
N ASP A 391 -25.70 17.67 22.69
CA ASP A 391 -26.90 18.53 22.76
C ASP A 391 -26.56 20.02 22.72
N GLY A 392 -25.58 20.42 21.89
CA GLY A 392 -25.14 21.80 21.72
C GLY A 392 -24.21 22.35 22.82
N ALA A 393 -23.89 21.54 23.86
CA ALA A 393 -22.98 21.93 24.92
C ALA A 393 -21.63 21.16 24.80
N VAL A 394 -20.54 21.86 25.15
CA VAL A 394 -19.21 21.23 25.26
C VAL A 394 -19.09 20.54 26.61
N VAL A 395 -18.92 19.21 26.60
CA VAL A 395 -18.80 18.39 27.81
C VAL A 395 -17.58 17.48 27.68
N SER A 396 -17.09 16.97 28.83
CA SER A 396 -16.03 15.96 28.83
C SER A 396 -16.60 14.58 28.49
N ARG A 397 -16.02 13.92 27.45
CA ARG A 397 -16.41 12.59 27.00
C ARG A 397 -15.19 11.69 26.84
N LYS A 398 -15.37 10.38 26.94
CA LYS A 398 -14.35 9.38 26.67
C LYS A 398 -14.27 9.19 25.15
N ILE A 399 -13.23 9.74 24.52
CA ILE A 399 -13.04 9.70 23.08
C ILE A 399 -11.93 8.71 22.73
N CYS A 400 -12.14 7.97 21.66
CA CYS A 400 -11.18 7.03 21.09
C CYS A 400 -11.09 7.21 19.57
N GLN A 401 -9.91 6.99 19.01
CA GLN A 401 -9.75 6.87 17.56
C GLN A 401 -9.59 5.40 17.16
N LEU A 402 -10.33 5.02 16.14
CA LEU A 402 -10.24 3.73 15.47
C LEU A 402 -9.56 3.94 14.12
N ALA A 403 -8.67 3.04 13.72
CA ALA A 403 -8.08 3.01 12.40
C ALA A 403 -8.23 1.61 11.80
N LEU A 404 -8.90 1.49 10.66
CA LEU A 404 -9.08 0.24 9.92
C LEU A 404 -8.19 0.25 8.70
N SER A 405 -7.21 -0.65 8.63
CA SER A 405 -6.47 -0.92 7.39
C SER A 405 -7.08 -2.13 6.68
N VAL A 406 -7.29 -2.00 5.38
CA VAL A 406 -7.90 -3.04 4.53
C VAL A 406 -7.02 -3.33 3.31
N ASP A 407 -7.09 -4.57 2.82
CA ASP A 407 -6.57 -4.94 1.49
C ASP A 407 -7.56 -4.46 0.43
N HIS A 408 -7.19 -3.44 -0.34
CA HIS A 408 -8.08 -2.78 -1.29
C HIS A 408 -8.40 -3.65 -2.54
N ARG A 409 -7.83 -4.84 -2.64
CA ARG A 409 -8.24 -5.85 -3.63
C ARG A 409 -9.51 -6.59 -3.21
N VAL A 410 -9.79 -6.63 -1.90
CA VAL A 410 -10.90 -7.39 -1.29
C VAL A 410 -11.98 -6.45 -0.75
N VAL A 411 -11.57 -5.34 -0.14
CA VAL A 411 -12.45 -4.39 0.56
C VAL A 411 -12.33 -3.02 -0.10
N ASP A 412 -13.41 -2.50 -0.64
CA ASP A 412 -13.45 -1.14 -1.19
C ASP A 412 -13.71 -0.06 -0.11
N GLY A 413 -13.71 1.20 -0.53
CA GLY A 413 -13.89 2.34 0.37
C GLY A 413 -15.29 2.38 1.00
N ALA A 414 -16.33 1.91 0.31
CA ALA A 414 -17.70 1.89 0.84
C ALA A 414 -17.84 0.78 1.90
N GLN A 415 -17.38 -0.42 1.61
CA GLN A 415 -17.41 -1.57 2.50
C GLN A 415 -16.61 -1.32 3.79
N GLY A 416 -15.36 -0.86 3.65
CA GLY A 416 -14.52 -0.53 4.80
C GLY A 416 -15.07 0.60 5.66
N SER A 417 -15.68 1.63 5.04
CA SER A 417 -16.33 2.73 5.75
C SER A 417 -17.58 2.26 6.49
N GLN A 418 -18.39 1.39 5.86
CA GLN A 418 -19.59 0.81 6.48
C GLN A 418 -19.20 -0.01 7.72
N PHE A 419 -18.21 -0.91 7.58
CA PHE A 419 -17.73 -1.72 8.71
C PHE A 419 -17.21 -0.86 9.87
N LEU A 420 -16.37 0.13 9.57
CA LEU A 420 -15.81 1.02 10.60
C LEU A 420 -16.89 1.86 11.29
N SER A 421 -17.90 2.32 10.52
CA SER A 421 -19.06 3.05 11.02
C SER A 421 -19.91 2.17 11.92
N ASP A 422 -20.20 0.92 11.53
CA ASP A 422 -20.95 -0.05 12.33
C ASP A 422 -20.26 -0.35 13.67
N VAL A 423 -18.95 -0.59 13.64
CA VAL A 423 -18.15 -0.75 14.86
C VAL A 423 -18.24 0.50 15.74
N GLY A 424 -18.07 1.69 15.15
CA GLY A 424 -18.20 2.97 15.86
C GLY A 424 -19.57 3.16 16.49
N ALA A 425 -20.65 2.87 15.76
CA ALA A 425 -22.03 2.95 16.24
C ALA A 425 -22.28 2.04 17.44
N LEU A 426 -21.81 0.78 17.38
CA LEU A 426 -21.92 -0.19 18.47
C LEU A 426 -21.15 0.24 19.74
N LEU A 427 -20.07 1.00 19.59
CA LEU A 427 -19.32 1.53 20.75
C LEU A 427 -19.97 2.80 21.31
N THR A 428 -20.58 3.63 20.46
CA THR A 428 -21.31 4.83 20.87
C THR A 428 -22.66 4.48 21.50
N GLU A 429 -23.36 3.50 20.95
CA GLU A 429 -24.66 3.02 21.45
C GLU A 429 -24.66 1.49 21.53
N PRO A 430 -24.17 0.89 22.63
CA PRO A 430 -24.05 -0.55 22.75
C PRO A 430 -25.39 -1.31 22.69
N ALA A 431 -26.51 -0.65 22.91
CA ALA A 431 -27.84 -1.26 22.80
C ALA A 431 -28.15 -1.68 21.36
N LEU A 432 -27.52 -1.06 20.35
CA LEU A 432 -27.66 -1.44 18.94
C LEU A 432 -27.23 -2.90 18.69
N ALA A 433 -26.41 -3.50 19.57
CA ALA A 433 -26.02 -4.91 19.47
C ALA A 433 -27.22 -5.90 19.51
N LEU A 434 -28.39 -5.44 19.92
CA LEU A 434 -29.63 -6.21 19.89
C LEU A 434 -30.28 -6.24 18.48
N ALA A 435 -29.85 -5.35 17.60
CA ALA A 435 -30.39 -5.22 16.24
C ALA A 435 -29.42 -5.69 15.13
N PHE A 436 -28.19 -6.08 15.54
CA PHE A 436 -27.13 -6.56 14.63
C PHE A 436 -27.19 -8.08 14.46
#